data_417e5942a4a2a6ac429594d40496b016
#
_entry.id   417e5942a4a2a6ac429594d40496b016
#
_cell.length_a   1.000
_cell.length_b   1.000
_cell.length_c   1.000
_cell.angle_alpha   90.00
_cell.angle_beta   90.00
_cell.angle_gamma   90.00
#
_symmetry.space_group_name_H-M   'P 1'
#
loop_
_entity.id
_entity.type
_entity.pdbx_description
1 polymer ?
#
loop_
_entity_poly.entity_id
_entity_poly.type
_entity_poly.pdbx_seq_one_letter_code
_entity_poly.pdbx_strand_id
1 'polypeptide(L)'
;MRLLFVADLHYSLKQFDWLLAEATQYDLVVIGGDLLDLSSPLDLDLQIAIIEKYLALISQKVSLVVSSGNHDGDSRNAADESVAAWVREARHEQLHTDGDGFDFGNVRITVCPWWDGEVTRAEVDALLEREAGQRGERWIWIYHAPPEGSRTSWSGKRFIGDESLTSWIARHQPDMVFSGHIHNSPFYGEGSWIDRIGETWVFNPGRQIGPEPTTIVLDLEALTAAWRSVEGESFRKLGVAEG
;
A
#
# COMPACT_ATOMS: atom_id res chain seq x y z
N MET A 1 -9.99 -15.04 -6.14
CA MET A 1 -8.64 -14.51 -5.83
C MET A 1 -8.73 -13.65 -4.58
N ARG A 2 -8.05 -14.09 -3.51
CA ARG A 2 -8.06 -13.42 -2.20
C ARG A 2 -6.74 -12.70 -1.96
N LEU A 3 -6.82 -11.41 -1.65
CA LEU A 3 -5.70 -10.54 -1.41
C LEU A 3 -5.73 -10.04 0.03
N LEU A 4 -4.59 -10.09 0.73
CA LEU A 4 -4.40 -9.44 2.04
C LEU A 4 -3.63 -8.13 1.85
N PHE A 5 -4.18 -7.04 2.37
CA PHE A 5 -3.53 -5.74 2.37
C PHE A 5 -3.29 -5.23 3.79
N VAL A 6 -2.05 -4.82 4.06
CA VAL A 6 -1.58 -4.14 5.27
C VAL A 6 -0.71 -2.95 4.90
N ALA A 7 -0.57 -1.98 5.79
CA ALA A 7 0.35 -0.84 5.66
C ALA A 7 0.83 -0.38 7.04
N ASP A 8 1.81 0.52 7.09
CA ASP A 8 2.23 1.22 8.30
C ASP A 8 2.69 0.27 9.43
N LEU A 9 3.48 -0.74 9.08
CA LEU A 9 3.97 -1.72 10.05
C LEU A 9 5.03 -1.16 11.00
N HIS A 10 5.75 -0.10 10.59
CA HIS A 10 6.71 0.66 11.39
C HIS A 10 7.60 -0.22 12.26
N TYR A 11 8.31 -1.15 11.60
CA TYR A 11 9.25 -2.08 12.24
C TYR A 11 8.62 -2.95 13.36
N SER A 12 7.32 -3.17 13.34
CA SER A 12 6.64 -4.05 14.31
C SER A 12 6.89 -5.52 13.99
N LEU A 13 7.97 -6.11 14.49
CA LEU A 13 8.35 -7.48 14.19
C LEU A 13 7.24 -8.49 14.53
N LYS A 14 6.41 -8.21 15.55
CA LYS A 14 5.25 -9.06 15.86
C LYS A 14 4.22 -9.08 14.73
N GLN A 15 4.03 -7.94 14.04
CA GLN A 15 3.12 -7.87 12.89
C GLN A 15 3.72 -8.56 11.67
N PHE A 16 5.04 -8.50 11.48
CA PHE A 16 5.72 -9.29 10.45
C PHE A 16 5.67 -10.79 10.75
N ASP A 17 5.82 -11.22 12.03
CA ASP A 17 5.61 -12.61 12.44
C ASP A 17 4.19 -13.09 12.12
N TRP A 18 3.19 -12.26 12.41
CA TRP A 18 1.80 -12.54 12.08
C TRP A 18 1.60 -12.68 10.56
N LEU A 19 2.12 -11.73 9.76
CA LEU A 19 2.06 -11.82 8.29
C LEU A 19 2.69 -13.10 7.77
N LEU A 20 3.87 -13.47 8.28
CA LEU A 20 4.59 -14.68 7.88
C LEU A 20 3.79 -15.96 8.19
N ALA A 21 3.03 -15.96 9.30
CA ALA A 21 2.16 -17.07 9.69
C ALA A 21 0.92 -17.17 8.82
N GLU A 22 0.27 -16.02 8.51
CA GLU A 22 -1.01 -15.96 7.81
C GLU A 22 -0.88 -15.96 6.28
N ALA A 23 0.29 -15.65 5.73
CA ALA A 23 0.52 -15.38 4.31
C ALA A 23 -0.06 -16.46 3.38
N THR A 24 0.06 -17.75 3.74
CA THR A 24 -0.39 -18.88 2.92
C THR A 24 -1.91 -19.02 2.80
N GLN A 25 -2.69 -18.21 3.51
CA GLN A 25 -4.14 -18.20 3.41
C GLN A 25 -4.65 -17.32 2.24
N TYR A 26 -3.74 -16.61 1.57
CA TYR A 26 -4.03 -15.64 0.52
C TYR A 26 -3.27 -15.98 -0.76
N ASP A 27 -3.82 -15.53 -1.89
CA ASP A 27 -3.17 -15.65 -3.19
C ASP A 27 -2.10 -14.55 -3.39
N LEU A 28 -2.29 -13.40 -2.73
CA LEU A 28 -1.41 -12.23 -2.80
C LEU A 28 -1.38 -11.50 -1.46
N VAL A 29 -0.21 -11.11 -0.99
CA VAL A 29 -0.01 -10.21 0.16
C VAL A 29 0.53 -8.88 -0.33
N VAL A 30 -0.02 -7.78 0.15
CA VAL A 30 0.40 -6.41 -0.16
C VAL A 30 0.78 -5.68 1.11
N ILE A 31 1.97 -5.08 1.13
CA ILE A 31 2.45 -4.17 2.17
C ILE A 31 2.56 -2.77 1.55
N GLY A 32 1.69 -1.86 1.96
CA GLY A 32 1.51 -0.53 1.35
C GLY A 32 2.38 0.56 1.96
N GLY A 33 3.65 0.30 2.21
CA GLY A 33 4.63 1.29 2.69
C GLY A 33 4.75 1.40 4.20
N ASP A 34 5.71 2.21 4.64
CA ASP A 34 6.11 2.44 6.03
C ASP A 34 6.45 1.13 6.77
N LEU A 35 7.42 0.40 6.20
CA LEU A 35 7.96 -0.81 6.79
C LEU A 35 8.90 -0.51 7.96
N LEU A 36 9.65 0.62 7.86
CA LEU A 36 10.64 1.05 8.85
C LEU A 36 10.05 2.06 9.83
N ASP A 37 10.73 2.23 10.98
CA ASP A 37 10.36 3.21 12.01
C ASP A 37 11.50 4.20 12.25
N LEU A 38 11.35 5.43 11.75
CA LEU A 38 12.31 6.52 11.95
C LEU A 38 12.41 6.97 13.42
N SER A 39 11.44 6.63 14.27
CA SER A 39 11.47 6.93 15.70
C SER A 39 12.14 5.85 16.55
N SER A 40 12.48 4.72 15.94
CA SER A 40 13.18 3.62 16.58
C SER A 40 14.60 4.03 16.98
N PRO A 41 15.11 3.57 18.14
CA PRO A 41 16.53 3.74 18.51
C PRO A 41 17.49 2.86 17.69
N LEU A 42 16.98 1.94 16.86
CA LEU A 42 17.79 1.07 16.01
C LEU A 42 18.13 1.79 14.70
N ASP A 43 19.37 1.63 14.25
CA ASP A 43 19.82 2.17 12.97
C ASP A 43 18.99 1.62 11.80
N LEU A 44 18.75 2.44 10.77
CA LEU A 44 17.96 2.06 9.60
C LEU A 44 18.53 0.83 8.88
N ASP A 45 19.87 0.76 8.72
CA ASP A 45 20.53 -0.38 8.06
C ASP A 45 20.22 -1.70 8.77
N LEU A 46 20.14 -1.67 10.11
CA LEU A 46 19.78 -2.86 10.88
C LEU A 46 18.30 -3.21 10.72
N GLN A 47 17.42 -2.21 10.71
CA GLN A 47 16.00 -2.43 10.44
C GLN A 47 15.82 -3.02 9.04
N ILE A 48 16.44 -2.45 8.02
CA ILE A 48 16.41 -2.93 6.63
C ILE A 48 16.84 -4.40 6.57
N ALA A 49 18.02 -4.72 7.12
CA ALA A 49 18.55 -6.09 7.09
C ALA A 49 17.63 -7.13 7.76
N ILE A 50 16.83 -6.72 8.74
CA ILE A 50 15.85 -7.58 9.40
C ILE A 50 14.58 -7.69 8.55
N ILE A 51 14.06 -6.57 8.04
CA ILE A 51 12.83 -6.57 7.23
C ILE A 51 13.05 -7.33 5.91
N GLU A 52 14.18 -7.18 5.25
CA GLU A 52 14.51 -7.96 4.05
C GLU A 52 14.42 -9.48 4.27
N LYS A 53 14.79 -9.96 5.47
CA LYS A 53 14.62 -11.39 5.80
C LYS A 53 13.15 -11.79 5.87
N TYR A 54 12.29 -10.92 6.43
CA TYR A 54 10.85 -11.18 6.43
C TYR A 54 10.29 -11.16 5.01
N LEU A 55 10.67 -10.18 4.18
CA LEU A 55 10.25 -10.12 2.78
C LEU A 55 10.66 -11.40 2.03
N ALA A 56 11.91 -11.85 2.22
CA ALA A 56 12.39 -13.10 1.64
C ALA A 56 11.60 -14.33 2.11
N LEU A 57 11.29 -14.42 3.40
CA LEU A 57 10.54 -15.56 3.96
C LEU A 57 9.06 -15.57 3.54
N ILE A 58 8.43 -14.40 3.45
CA ILE A 58 7.03 -14.29 3.04
C ILE A 58 6.92 -14.58 1.53
N SER A 59 7.81 -14.02 0.70
CA SER A 59 7.79 -14.20 -0.76
C SER A 59 8.08 -15.64 -1.20
N GLN A 60 8.71 -16.46 -0.37
CA GLN A 60 8.84 -17.90 -0.59
C GLN A 60 7.52 -18.66 -0.43
N LYS A 61 6.52 -18.07 0.23
CA LYS A 61 5.25 -18.73 0.55
C LYS A 61 4.10 -18.25 -0.32
N VAL A 62 4.13 -16.98 -0.74
CA VAL A 62 3.04 -16.31 -1.46
C VAL A 62 3.61 -15.19 -2.32
N SER A 63 2.94 -14.81 -3.39
CA SER A 63 3.27 -13.58 -4.11
C SER A 63 3.15 -12.38 -3.16
N LEU A 64 4.20 -11.58 -3.11
CA LEU A 64 4.33 -10.44 -2.20
C LEU A 64 4.55 -9.15 -2.98
N VAL A 65 3.77 -8.13 -2.67
CA VAL A 65 3.91 -6.77 -3.21
C VAL A 65 4.30 -5.83 -2.08
N VAL A 66 5.30 -5.01 -2.31
CA VAL A 66 5.80 -4.03 -1.33
C VAL A 66 6.02 -2.70 -2.01
N SER A 67 5.31 -1.66 -1.59
CA SER A 67 5.64 -0.28 -1.93
C SER A 67 6.38 0.40 -0.79
N SER A 68 7.15 1.43 -1.09
CA SER A 68 7.74 2.29 -0.06
C SER A 68 6.76 3.33 0.45
N GLY A 69 6.97 3.76 1.70
CA GLY A 69 6.36 4.93 2.32
C GLY A 69 7.40 5.98 2.70
N ASN A 70 6.96 7.03 3.38
CA ASN A 70 7.84 8.15 3.77
C ASN A 70 8.87 7.78 4.87
N HIS A 71 8.68 6.66 5.57
CA HIS A 71 9.65 6.15 6.56
C HIS A 71 10.71 5.24 5.95
N ASP A 72 10.57 4.83 4.68
CA ASP A 72 11.41 3.79 4.09
C ASP A 72 12.64 4.33 3.32
N GLY A 73 12.79 5.66 3.23
CA GLY A 73 13.93 6.29 2.56
C GLY A 73 15.25 6.00 3.26
N ASP A 74 16.19 5.37 2.53
CA ASP A 74 17.54 5.00 2.98
C ASP A 74 18.65 5.78 2.26
N SER A 75 18.30 6.47 1.17
CA SER A 75 19.25 7.18 0.32
C SER A 75 18.67 8.47 -0.26
N ARG A 76 19.49 9.22 -0.99
CA ARG A 76 19.07 10.42 -1.71
C ARG A 76 19.50 10.35 -3.17
N ASN A 77 18.62 10.83 -4.06
CA ASN A 77 18.95 10.96 -5.47
C ASN A 77 19.80 12.21 -5.75
N ALA A 78 20.16 12.45 -7.01
CA ALA A 78 20.96 13.59 -7.43
C ALA A 78 20.29 14.98 -7.19
N ALA A 79 18.98 15.01 -6.96
CA ALA A 79 18.22 16.21 -6.62
C ALA A 79 18.05 16.39 -5.10
N ASP A 80 18.73 15.58 -4.28
CA ASP A 80 18.64 15.54 -2.82
C ASP A 80 17.24 15.11 -2.30
N GLU A 81 16.48 14.42 -3.12
CA GLU A 81 15.19 13.85 -2.73
C GLU A 81 15.39 12.45 -2.12
N SER A 82 14.62 12.13 -1.06
CA SER A 82 14.65 10.84 -0.38
C SER A 82 14.10 9.73 -1.27
N VAL A 83 14.78 8.59 -1.32
CA VAL A 83 14.36 7.41 -2.06
C VAL A 83 14.58 6.15 -1.23
N ALA A 84 13.68 5.18 -1.36
CA ALA A 84 13.81 3.86 -0.74
C ALA A 84 14.53 2.91 -1.72
N ALA A 85 15.86 3.08 -1.83
CA ALA A 85 16.66 2.29 -2.77
C ALA A 85 16.61 0.80 -2.39
N TRP A 86 16.67 0.47 -1.10
CA TRP A 86 16.61 -0.90 -0.62
C TRP A 86 15.32 -1.63 -1.02
N VAL A 87 14.16 -0.94 -1.06
CA VAL A 87 12.90 -1.52 -1.55
C VAL A 87 13.00 -1.79 -3.04
N ARG A 88 13.47 -0.80 -3.82
CA ARG A 88 13.64 -0.91 -5.28
C ARG A 88 14.61 -2.01 -5.68
N GLU A 89 15.63 -2.27 -4.87
CA GLU A 89 16.70 -3.24 -5.14
C GLU A 89 16.41 -4.64 -4.59
N ALA A 90 15.45 -4.78 -3.69
CA ALA A 90 15.04 -6.06 -3.16
C ALA A 90 14.61 -7.02 -4.30
N ARG A 91 15.22 -8.20 -4.38
CA ARG A 91 14.93 -9.21 -5.41
C ARG A 91 14.84 -10.58 -4.77
N HIS A 92 13.60 -11.05 -4.70
CA HIS A 92 13.28 -12.42 -4.29
C HIS A 92 12.28 -13.01 -5.27
N GLU A 93 12.19 -14.33 -5.31
CA GLU A 93 11.15 -15.01 -6.07
C GLU A 93 9.77 -14.55 -5.58
N GLN A 94 8.88 -14.23 -6.49
CA GLN A 94 7.52 -13.75 -6.21
C GLN A 94 7.43 -12.43 -5.42
N LEU A 95 8.50 -11.64 -5.33
CA LEU A 95 8.48 -10.29 -4.76
C LEU A 95 8.41 -9.24 -5.87
N HIS A 96 7.44 -8.33 -5.74
CA HIS A 96 7.26 -7.16 -6.59
C HIS A 96 7.38 -5.89 -5.74
N THR A 97 8.17 -4.92 -6.22
CA THR A 97 8.53 -3.73 -5.45
C THR A 97 8.35 -2.45 -6.25
N ASP A 98 8.74 -1.33 -5.69
CA ASP A 98 8.68 0.00 -6.28
C ASP A 98 9.11 0.05 -7.76
N GLY A 99 8.24 0.59 -8.60
CA GLY A 99 8.46 0.72 -10.03
C GLY A 99 8.01 -0.48 -10.87
N ASP A 100 7.64 -1.59 -10.23
CA ASP A 100 7.14 -2.77 -10.94
C ASP A 100 5.72 -2.58 -11.45
N GLY A 101 5.47 -3.05 -12.67
CA GLY A 101 4.14 -3.29 -13.21
C GLY A 101 4.06 -4.73 -13.69
N PHE A 102 3.09 -5.50 -13.22
CA PHE A 102 2.96 -6.91 -13.53
C PHE A 102 1.51 -7.36 -13.57
N ASP A 103 1.26 -8.49 -14.21
CA ASP A 103 -0.05 -9.12 -14.26
C ASP A 103 -0.16 -10.20 -13.19
N PHE A 104 -1.21 -10.15 -12.39
CA PHE A 104 -1.58 -11.19 -11.46
C PHE A 104 -2.98 -11.72 -11.82
N GLY A 105 -3.01 -12.83 -12.51
CA GLY A 105 -4.22 -13.31 -13.18
C GLY A 105 -4.69 -12.33 -14.28
N ASN A 106 -5.89 -11.80 -14.15
CA ASN A 106 -6.47 -10.80 -15.06
C ASN A 106 -6.36 -9.34 -14.54
N VAL A 107 -5.57 -9.15 -13.49
CA VAL A 107 -5.39 -7.85 -12.83
C VAL A 107 -4.00 -7.31 -13.13
N ARG A 108 -3.90 -6.09 -13.66
CA ARG A 108 -2.65 -5.35 -13.72
C ARG A 108 -2.39 -4.68 -12.38
N ILE A 109 -1.21 -4.85 -11.80
CA ILE A 109 -0.79 -4.22 -10.54
C ILE A 109 0.40 -3.32 -10.84
N THR A 110 0.34 -2.07 -10.37
CA THR A 110 1.44 -1.10 -10.45
C THR A 110 1.86 -0.72 -9.04
N VAL A 111 3.15 -0.90 -8.73
CA VAL A 111 3.73 -0.57 -7.44
C VAL A 111 4.41 0.78 -7.55
N CYS A 112 3.77 1.81 -7.00
CA CYS A 112 4.26 3.18 -7.08
C CYS A 112 5.19 3.46 -5.90
N PRO A 113 6.42 3.96 -6.15
CA PRO A 113 7.32 4.39 -5.08
C PRO A 113 6.77 5.62 -4.36
N TRP A 114 7.19 5.82 -3.12
CA TRP A 114 7.04 7.11 -2.45
C TRP A 114 7.80 8.19 -3.23
N TRP A 115 7.21 9.39 -3.35
CA TRP A 115 7.89 10.54 -3.91
C TRP A 115 8.14 11.62 -2.84
N ASP A 116 9.28 12.30 -2.91
CA ASP A 116 9.74 13.29 -1.94
C ASP A 116 9.90 14.69 -2.57
N GLY A 117 10.00 14.76 -3.90
CA GLY A 117 10.16 16.01 -4.64
C GLY A 117 9.77 15.90 -6.10
N GLU A 118 10.15 16.90 -6.90
CA GLU A 118 9.72 17.01 -8.31
C GLU A 118 10.22 15.85 -9.19
N VAL A 119 11.47 15.38 -8.95
CA VAL A 119 12.07 14.32 -9.76
C VAL A 119 11.41 12.99 -9.48
N THR A 120 11.29 12.61 -8.20
CA THR A 120 10.65 11.34 -7.81
C THR A 120 9.15 11.35 -8.14
N ARG A 121 8.47 12.49 -8.07
CA ARG A 121 7.08 12.64 -8.52
C ARG A 121 6.93 12.42 -10.02
N ALA A 122 7.87 12.97 -10.82
CA ALA A 122 7.86 12.77 -12.26
C ALA A 122 8.16 11.30 -12.64
N GLU A 123 8.93 10.56 -11.84
CA GLU A 123 9.14 9.13 -12.00
C GLU A 123 7.83 8.34 -11.82
N VAL A 124 7.03 8.67 -10.81
CA VAL A 124 5.69 8.06 -10.61
C VAL A 124 4.77 8.38 -11.78
N ASP A 125 4.75 9.64 -12.24
CA ASP A 125 3.95 10.06 -13.39
C ASP A 125 4.31 9.25 -14.65
N ALA A 126 5.60 9.12 -14.94
CA ALA A 126 6.09 8.33 -16.08
C ALA A 126 5.80 6.83 -15.93
N LEU A 127 5.85 6.29 -14.71
CA LEU A 127 5.46 4.93 -14.41
C LEU A 127 3.98 4.70 -14.77
N LEU A 128 3.09 5.56 -14.28
CA LEU A 128 1.65 5.43 -14.51
C LEU A 128 1.28 5.59 -15.98
N GLU A 129 1.92 6.51 -16.72
CA GLU A 129 1.75 6.66 -18.19
C GLU A 129 2.16 5.38 -18.92
N ARG A 130 3.30 4.77 -18.55
CA ARG A 130 3.75 3.52 -19.16
C ARG A 130 2.78 2.38 -18.89
N GLU A 131 2.31 2.27 -17.65
CA GLU A 131 1.43 1.19 -17.21
C GLU A 131 -0.01 1.33 -17.74
N ALA A 132 -0.48 2.54 -18.03
CA ALA A 132 -1.78 2.78 -18.62
C ALA A 132 -1.98 2.04 -19.96
N GLY A 133 -0.90 1.91 -20.76
CA GLY A 133 -0.91 1.15 -22.01
C GLY A 133 -0.93 -0.39 -21.83
N GLN A 134 -0.73 -0.87 -20.61
CA GLN A 134 -0.67 -2.30 -20.23
C GLN A 134 -1.88 -2.75 -19.42
N ARG A 135 -2.89 -1.90 -19.30
CA ARG A 135 -4.06 -2.12 -18.46
C ARG A 135 -4.79 -3.40 -18.83
N GLY A 136 -4.99 -4.30 -17.83
CA GLY A 136 -5.80 -5.50 -17.96
C GLY A 136 -7.30 -5.24 -17.78
N GLU A 137 -8.06 -6.26 -17.38
CA GLU A 137 -9.50 -6.11 -17.03
C GLU A 137 -9.69 -5.21 -15.81
N ARG A 138 -8.73 -5.24 -14.89
CA ARG A 138 -8.65 -4.35 -13.73
C ARG A 138 -7.24 -3.84 -13.56
N TRP A 139 -7.13 -2.62 -13.04
CA TRP A 139 -5.87 -1.97 -12.74
C TRP A 139 -5.84 -1.53 -11.28
N ILE A 140 -4.89 -2.05 -10.51
CA ILE A 140 -4.70 -1.75 -9.09
C ILE A 140 -3.37 -1.02 -8.92
N TRP A 141 -3.40 0.09 -8.18
CA TRP A 141 -2.20 0.80 -7.76
C TRP A 141 -1.93 0.55 -6.28
N ILE A 142 -0.67 0.35 -5.95
CA ILE A 142 -0.17 0.37 -4.58
C ILE A 142 0.62 1.66 -4.43
N TYR A 143 0.11 2.59 -3.62
CA TYR A 143 0.75 3.88 -3.40
C TYR A 143 0.46 4.36 -1.97
N HIS A 144 1.52 4.69 -1.21
CA HIS A 144 1.44 4.84 0.23
C HIS A 144 0.50 5.95 0.72
N ALA A 145 0.54 7.17 0.15
CA ALA A 145 -0.37 8.23 0.58
C ALA A 145 -1.79 8.07 0.00
N PRO A 146 -2.85 8.36 0.77
CA PRO A 146 -4.22 8.41 0.22
C PRO A 146 -4.46 9.69 -0.58
N PRO A 147 -5.46 9.73 -1.50
CA PRO A 147 -5.76 10.92 -2.27
C PRO A 147 -6.34 12.04 -1.41
N GLU A 148 -6.05 13.29 -1.79
CA GLU A 148 -6.61 14.48 -1.12
C GLU A 148 -8.15 14.48 -1.19
N GLY A 149 -8.78 14.88 -0.09
CA GLY A 149 -10.24 14.96 0.05
C GLY A 149 -10.95 13.63 0.28
N SER A 150 -10.23 12.49 0.16
CA SER A 150 -10.79 11.19 0.48
C SER A 150 -10.98 11.00 1.98
N ARG A 151 -12.02 10.25 2.37
CA ARG A 151 -12.22 9.83 3.77
C ARG A 151 -11.08 8.94 4.28
N THR A 152 -10.33 8.28 3.38
CA THR A 152 -9.14 7.50 3.73
C THR A 152 -7.95 8.38 4.13
N SER A 153 -8.01 9.69 3.89
CA SER A 153 -7.00 10.68 4.27
C SER A 153 -7.32 11.45 5.56
N TRP A 154 -8.37 11.07 6.30
CA TRP A 154 -8.77 11.74 7.53
C TRP A 154 -7.82 11.45 8.69
N SER A 155 -7.16 12.46 9.21
CA SER A 155 -6.16 12.35 10.31
C SER A 155 -6.77 12.40 11.72
N GLY A 156 -8.09 12.48 11.85
CA GLY A 156 -8.78 12.77 13.11
C GLY A 156 -8.99 14.27 13.38
N LYS A 157 -8.41 15.15 12.55
CA LYS A 157 -8.53 16.63 12.65
C LYS A 157 -8.80 17.29 11.31
N ARG A 158 -8.20 16.79 10.24
CA ARG A 158 -8.31 17.31 8.87
C ARG A 158 -7.98 16.21 7.86
N PHE A 159 -8.37 16.40 6.64
CA PHE A 159 -7.89 15.58 5.52
C PHE A 159 -6.42 15.91 5.24
N ILE A 160 -5.60 14.88 5.08
CA ILE A 160 -4.18 14.97 4.72
C ILE A 160 -3.94 13.93 3.63
N GLY A 161 -4.17 14.33 2.40
CA GLY A 161 -4.01 13.46 1.24
C GLY A 161 -3.01 14.03 0.24
N ASP A 162 -2.76 13.26 -0.81
CA ASP A 162 -1.88 13.63 -1.91
C ASP A 162 -2.69 14.15 -3.09
N GLU A 163 -2.49 15.44 -3.43
CA GLU A 163 -3.11 16.11 -4.58
C GLU A 163 -2.63 15.50 -5.91
N SER A 164 -1.37 15.05 -5.98
CA SER A 164 -0.83 14.41 -7.18
C SER A 164 -1.53 13.09 -7.43
N LEU A 165 -1.75 12.27 -6.39
CA LEU A 165 -2.50 11.03 -6.51
C LEU A 165 -3.94 11.30 -6.98
N THR A 166 -4.61 12.31 -6.42
CA THR A 166 -5.96 12.69 -6.85
C THR A 166 -5.99 13.04 -8.35
N SER A 167 -4.98 13.78 -8.82
CA SER A 167 -4.84 14.15 -10.23
C SER A 167 -4.55 12.94 -11.13
N TRP A 168 -3.70 12.01 -10.69
CA TRP A 168 -3.41 10.77 -11.40
C TRP A 168 -4.63 9.85 -11.48
N ILE A 169 -5.40 9.72 -10.38
CA ILE A 169 -6.66 8.96 -10.40
C ILE A 169 -7.63 9.55 -11.43
N ALA A 170 -7.81 10.88 -11.44
CA ALA A 170 -8.70 11.53 -12.40
C ALA A 170 -8.29 11.30 -13.85
N ARG A 171 -6.97 11.27 -14.13
CA ARG A 171 -6.42 11.06 -15.48
C ARG A 171 -6.48 9.61 -15.95
N HIS A 172 -6.08 8.67 -15.08
CA HIS A 172 -5.86 7.28 -15.47
C HIS A 172 -6.98 6.33 -15.07
N GLN A 173 -7.80 6.71 -14.08
CA GLN A 173 -8.96 5.95 -13.62
C GLN A 173 -8.64 4.47 -13.32
N PRO A 174 -7.71 4.17 -12.37
CA PRO A 174 -7.52 2.81 -11.91
C PRO A 174 -8.79 2.29 -11.24
N ASP A 175 -8.98 0.98 -11.18
CA ASP A 175 -10.12 0.39 -10.49
C ASP A 175 -9.98 0.49 -8.97
N MET A 176 -8.73 0.37 -8.48
CA MET A 176 -8.44 0.39 -7.03
C MET A 176 -7.09 1.06 -6.75
N VAL A 177 -7.01 1.75 -5.62
CA VAL A 177 -5.77 2.28 -5.03
C VAL A 177 -5.67 1.81 -3.59
N PHE A 178 -4.53 1.21 -3.23
CA PHE A 178 -4.21 0.76 -1.89
C PHE A 178 -3.21 1.73 -1.27
N SER A 179 -3.62 2.36 -0.17
CA SER A 179 -2.84 3.39 0.54
C SER A 179 -2.71 3.06 2.02
N GLY A 180 -1.80 3.73 2.70
CA GLY A 180 -1.60 3.72 4.14
C GLY A 180 -1.45 5.15 4.68
N HIS A 181 -0.34 5.45 5.35
CA HIS A 181 0.13 6.77 5.77
C HIS A 181 -0.76 7.47 6.81
N ILE A 182 -2.06 7.47 6.66
CA ILE A 182 -2.98 8.11 7.60
C ILE A 182 -3.55 7.06 8.55
N HIS A 183 -2.83 6.83 9.65
CA HIS A 183 -3.08 5.77 10.63
C HIS A 183 -4.49 5.77 11.22
N ASN A 184 -5.09 6.95 11.35
CA ASN A 184 -6.32 7.15 12.13
C ASN A 184 -7.59 7.08 11.29
N SER A 185 -7.50 7.10 9.95
CA SER A 185 -8.68 7.27 9.10
C SER A 185 -9.79 6.23 9.34
N PRO A 186 -9.52 4.94 9.58
CA PRO A 186 -10.58 3.97 9.85
C PRO A 186 -11.26 4.11 11.22
N PHE A 187 -10.60 4.78 12.17
CA PHE A 187 -11.00 4.81 13.57
C PHE A 187 -11.82 6.04 13.97
N TYR A 188 -12.05 6.98 13.06
CA TYR A 188 -12.83 8.20 13.32
C TYR A 188 -14.05 8.27 12.41
N GLY A 189 -15.17 8.80 12.94
CA GLY A 189 -16.46 8.81 12.22
C GLY A 189 -16.46 9.60 10.89
N GLU A 190 -15.57 10.58 10.72
CA GLU A 190 -15.41 11.34 9.47
C GLU A 190 -14.45 10.66 8.48
N GLY A 191 -13.59 9.75 8.98
CA GLY A 191 -12.70 8.94 8.19
C GLY A 191 -13.32 7.62 7.75
N SER A 192 -12.55 6.83 7.01
CA SER A 192 -12.96 5.49 6.58
C SER A 192 -11.74 4.68 6.15
N TRP A 193 -11.85 3.35 6.24
CA TRP A 193 -10.89 2.42 5.64
C TRP A 193 -11.08 2.25 4.13
N ILE A 194 -12.21 2.73 3.60
CA ILE A 194 -12.58 2.65 2.19
C ILE A 194 -13.31 3.92 1.77
N ASP A 195 -13.06 4.37 0.56
CA ASP A 195 -13.74 5.49 -0.06
C ASP A 195 -13.80 5.30 -1.59
N ARG A 196 -14.46 6.20 -2.30
CA ARG A 196 -14.56 6.17 -3.76
C ARG A 196 -14.30 7.55 -4.35
N ILE A 197 -13.32 7.63 -5.23
CA ILE A 197 -12.98 8.85 -5.99
C ILE A 197 -13.34 8.61 -7.46
N GLY A 198 -14.45 9.22 -7.92
CA GLY A 198 -15.03 8.86 -9.21
C GLY A 198 -15.41 7.38 -9.23
N GLU A 199 -14.83 6.60 -10.15
CA GLU A 199 -15.04 5.15 -10.23
C GLU A 199 -13.98 4.32 -9.47
N THR A 200 -12.94 4.95 -8.95
CA THR A 200 -11.82 4.30 -8.27
C THR A 200 -12.14 4.03 -6.79
N TRP A 201 -12.01 2.80 -6.35
CA TRP A 201 -12.02 2.45 -4.93
C TRP A 201 -10.66 2.76 -4.29
N VAL A 202 -10.67 3.42 -3.15
CA VAL A 202 -9.47 3.74 -2.37
C VAL A 202 -9.55 3.07 -1.00
N PHE A 203 -8.45 2.45 -0.59
CA PHE A 203 -8.36 1.69 0.65
C PHE A 203 -7.22 2.22 1.53
N ASN A 204 -7.45 2.24 2.84
CA ASN A 204 -6.43 2.50 3.84
C ASN A 204 -6.75 1.67 5.09
N PRO A 205 -5.94 0.66 5.46
CA PRO A 205 -6.21 -0.17 6.62
C PRO A 205 -6.09 0.60 7.93
N GLY A 206 -5.39 1.75 7.95
CA GLY A 206 -4.96 2.43 9.15
C GLY A 206 -3.91 1.62 9.91
N ARG A 207 -3.60 2.04 11.13
CA ARG A 207 -2.59 1.38 11.97
C ARG A 207 -3.10 1.15 13.38
N GLN A 208 -2.85 -0.03 13.91
CA GLN A 208 -3.03 -0.35 15.32
C GLN A 208 -1.72 -0.81 15.96
N ILE A 209 -1.61 -0.61 17.28
CA ILE A 209 -0.50 -1.14 18.07
C ILE A 209 -0.92 -2.53 18.57
N GLY A 210 -0.07 -3.54 18.37
CA GLY A 210 -0.35 -4.90 18.80
C GLY A 210 0.39 -5.93 17.94
N PRO A 211 0.21 -7.22 18.22
CA PRO A 211 0.85 -8.29 17.47
C PRO A 211 0.22 -8.50 16.09
N GLU A 212 -1.04 -8.14 15.91
CA GLU A 212 -1.76 -8.24 14.65
C GLU A 212 -1.89 -6.85 14.00
N PRO A 213 -1.61 -6.69 12.70
CA PRO A 213 -1.84 -5.43 12.00
C PRO A 213 -3.35 -5.21 11.76
N THR A 214 -3.75 -3.98 11.47
CA THR A 214 -5.00 -3.75 10.75
C THR A 214 -4.91 -4.35 9.37
N THR A 215 -5.97 -4.96 8.91
CA THR A 215 -5.97 -5.66 7.62
C THR A 215 -7.16 -5.28 6.76
N ILE A 216 -6.97 -5.32 5.45
CA ILE A 216 -8.07 -5.37 4.49
C ILE A 216 -7.90 -6.64 3.67
N VAL A 217 -8.94 -7.47 3.65
CA VAL A 217 -9.00 -8.66 2.80
C VAL A 217 -9.96 -8.39 1.65
N LEU A 218 -9.45 -8.50 0.43
CA LEU A 218 -10.26 -8.38 -0.78
C LEU A 218 -10.46 -9.73 -1.44
N ASP A 219 -11.68 -9.99 -1.87
CA ASP A 219 -12.00 -11.03 -2.84
C ASP A 219 -12.32 -10.37 -4.18
N LEU A 220 -11.40 -10.50 -5.12
CA LEU A 220 -11.50 -9.85 -6.43
C LEU A 220 -12.48 -10.56 -7.39
N GLU A 221 -12.90 -11.79 -7.10
CA GLU A 221 -13.94 -12.50 -7.84
C GLU A 221 -15.32 -12.12 -7.33
N ALA A 222 -15.50 -12.17 -5.99
CA ALA A 222 -16.76 -11.79 -5.36
C ALA A 222 -16.97 -10.26 -5.30
N LEU A 223 -15.93 -9.46 -5.61
CA LEU A 223 -15.91 -8.00 -5.49
C LEU A 223 -16.34 -7.56 -4.09
N THR A 224 -15.63 -8.06 -3.08
CA THR A 224 -15.88 -7.73 -1.68
C THR A 224 -14.61 -7.34 -0.98
N ALA A 225 -14.74 -6.49 0.04
CA ALA A 225 -13.65 -6.09 0.92
C ALA A 225 -14.09 -6.19 2.38
N ALA A 226 -13.20 -6.68 3.23
CA ALA A 226 -13.41 -6.77 4.68
C ALA A 226 -12.22 -6.13 5.39
N TRP A 227 -12.50 -5.14 6.22
CA TRP A 227 -11.52 -4.51 7.12
C TRP A 227 -11.61 -5.13 8.52
N ARG A 228 -10.46 -5.33 9.15
CA ARG A 228 -10.35 -5.88 10.51
C ARG A 228 -9.35 -5.11 11.35
N SER A 229 -9.72 -4.90 12.60
CA SER A 229 -8.88 -4.34 13.66
C SER A 229 -9.27 -4.93 15.02
N VAL A 230 -8.55 -4.55 16.07
CA VAL A 230 -8.95 -4.87 17.45
C VAL A 230 -10.28 -4.22 17.87
N GLU A 231 -10.72 -3.17 17.17
CA GLU A 231 -11.97 -2.48 17.45
C GLU A 231 -13.18 -3.13 16.76
N GLY A 232 -12.95 -4.03 15.80
CA GLY A 232 -14.01 -4.73 15.09
C GLY A 232 -13.74 -5.02 13.63
N GLU A 233 -14.80 -5.39 12.93
CA GLU A 233 -14.79 -5.75 11.51
C GLU A 233 -15.81 -4.92 10.74
N SER A 234 -15.49 -4.60 9.49
CA SER A 234 -16.42 -3.93 8.55
C SER A 234 -16.31 -4.59 7.18
N PHE A 235 -17.44 -4.71 6.50
CA PHE A 235 -17.55 -5.38 5.21
C PHE A 235 -18.20 -4.47 4.17
N ARG A 236 -17.72 -4.56 2.90
CA ARG A 236 -18.29 -3.84 1.75
C ARG A 236 -18.33 -4.73 0.51
N LYS A 237 -19.40 -4.59 -0.28
CA LYS A 237 -19.47 -5.04 -1.66
C LYS A 237 -18.97 -3.92 -2.57
N LEU A 238 -18.07 -4.24 -3.50
CA LEU A 238 -17.43 -3.28 -4.41
C LEU A 238 -18.17 -3.15 -5.76
N GLY A 239 -19.24 -3.90 -5.98
CA GLY A 239 -20.08 -3.86 -7.19
C GLY A 239 -21.26 -2.92 -7.01
N VAL A 240 -21.42 -1.98 -7.99
CA VAL A 240 -22.54 -1.04 -8.20
C VAL A 240 -22.74 -0.01 -7.06
N ALA A 241 -22.81 1.27 -7.44
CA ALA A 241 -23.20 2.36 -6.56
C ALA A 241 -24.53 2.02 -5.86
N GLU A 242 -24.54 2.09 -4.53
CA GLU A 242 -25.77 2.24 -3.78
C GLU A 242 -26.41 3.57 -4.24
N GLY A 243 -27.52 3.48 -4.97
CA GLY A 243 -28.29 4.61 -5.46
C GLY A 243 -29.04 5.34 -4.33
#